data_9a731bb9a43c18023caec15f77505289
#
_entry.id   9a731bb9a43c18023caec15f77505289
#
_cell.length_a   1.000
_cell.length_b   1.000
_cell.length_c   1.000
_cell.angle_alpha   90.00
_cell.angle_beta   90.00
_cell.angle_gamma   90.00
#
_symmetry.space_group_name_H-M   'P 1'
#
loop_
_entity.id
_entity.type
_entity.pdbx_description
1 polymer ?
#
loop_
_entity_poly.entity_id
_entity_poly.type
_entity_poly.pdbx_seq_one_letter_code
_entity_poly.pdbx_strand_id
1 'polypeptide(L)'
;RMSQYLQTHFNYPILRHILNSAGITRFPEAQFDMVRLGLGLYGFSSLEEDRDHLQHTVTLKSIVTQIKTIRKGETVGYNRTFTAPRDMSVGILPIGYADGFFRELSNGTGTVIIARKHAPIIGKICMDMCMIDLSEIENVHIGDDVIIYGEENRIDDIADRIHKTPYEL
;
A
#
# COMPACT_ATOMS: atom_id res chain seq x y z
N ARG A 1 6.98 -35.78 13.09
CA ARG A 1 6.81 -37.25 12.86
C ARG A 1 6.80 -37.62 11.38
N MET A 2 5.94 -37.05 10.53
CA MET A 2 5.87 -37.39 9.09
C MET A 2 7.21 -37.14 8.37
N SER A 3 7.83 -35.98 8.57
CA SER A 3 9.13 -35.64 7.96
C SER A 3 10.27 -36.58 8.39
N GLN A 4 10.27 -37.04 9.64
CA GLN A 4 11.22 -38.04 10.12
C GLN A 4 11.00 -39.40 9.46
N TYR A 5 9.75 -39.83 9.30
CA TYR A 5 9.42 -41.05 8.56
C TYR A 5 9.86 -40.95 7.10
N LEU A 6 9.56 -39.82 6.42
CA LEU A 6 10.00 -39.63 5.03
C LEU A 6 11.53 -39.66 4.89
N GLN A 7 12.26 -39.11 5.84
CA GLN A 7 13.74 -39.12 5.81
C GLN A 7 14.31 -40.54 5.74
N THR A 8 13.66 -41.54 6.31
CA THR A 8 14.14 -42.94 6.26
C THR A 8 14.09 -43.54 4.85
N HIS A 9 13.37 -42.95 3.91
CA HIS A 9 13.23 -43.40 2.52
C HIS A 9 14.22 -42.74 1.56
N PHE A 10 15.01 -41.77 2.06
CA PHE A 10 15.97 -41.02 1.25
C PHE A 10 17.38 -41.16 1.84
N ASN A 11 18.38 -41.29 0.97
CA ASN A 11 19.80 -41.40 1.34
C ASN A 11 20.51 -40.03 1.43
N TYR A 12 19.77 -38.95 1.29
CA TYR A 12 20.23 -37.56 1.45
C TYR A 12 19.36 -36.83 2.47
N PRO A 13 19.87 -35.77 3.14
CA PRO A 13 19.09 -35.00 4.10
C PRO A 13 17.97 -34.22 3.40
N ILE A 14 16.75 -34.27 3.96
CA ILE A 14 15.60 -33.52 3.49
C ILE A 14 15.47 -32.25 4.34
N LEU A 15 15.47 -31.07 3.71
CA LEU A 15 15.20 -29.80 4.38
C LEU A 15 13.71 -29.71 4.76
N ARG A 16 13.46 -29.53 6.05
CA ARG A 16 12.11 -29.40 6.59
C ARG A 16 11.78 -27.92 6.76
N HIS A 17 10.66 -27.49 6.21
CA HIS A 17 10.15 -26.14 6.37
C HIS A 17 8.63 -26.10 6.33
N ILE A 18 8.03 -25.19 7.09
CA ILE A 18 6.57 -25.02 7.11
C ILE A 18 6.15 -23.56 7.30
N LEU A 19 6.93 -22.75 8.04
CA LEU A 19 6.51 -21.44 8.49
C LEU A 19 6.64 -20.37 7.41
N ASN A 20 5.63 -19.48 7.35
CA ASN A 20 5.67 -18.17 6.70
C ASN A 20 6.06 -17.08 7.73
N SER A 21 6.05 -15.78 7.37
CA SER A 21 6.44 -14.67 8.25
C SER A 21 5.72 -14.70 9.59
N ALA A 22 4.39 -14.77 9.62
CA ALA A 22 3.63 -14.83 10.87
C ALA A 22 3.88 -16.11 11.68
N GLY A 23 4.12 -17.23 11.00
CA GLY A 23 4.44 -18.49 11.66
C GLY A 23 5.79 -18.47 12.38
N ILE A 24 6.76 -17.71 11.87
CA ILE A 24 8.10 -17.57 12.46
C ILE A 24 8.00 -17.05 13.90
N THR A 25 7.19 -16.04 14.13
CA THR A 25 6.96 -15.46 15.46
C THR A 25 6.06 -16.36 16.31
N ARG A 26 4.95 -16.86 15.75
CA ARG A 26 3.95 -17.63 16.52
C ARG A 26 4.39 -19.02 16.94
N PHE A 27 5.27 -19.67 16.16
CA PHE A 27 5.63 -21.08 16.35
C PHE A 27 7.15 -21.28 16.23
N PRO A 28 7.96 -20.67 17.12
CA PRO A 28 9.42 -20.76 17.04
C PRO A 28 9.93 -22.21 17.08
N GLU A 29 9.21 -23.10 17.75
CA GLU A 29 9.55 -24.53 17.82
C GLU A 29 9.36 -25.29 16.50
N ALA A 30 8.65 -24.69 15.53
CA ALA A 30 8.37 -25.28 14.21
C ALA A 30 9.23 -24.68 13.08
N GLN A 31 10.27 -23.93 13.39
CA GLN A 31 11.17 -23.34 12.39
C GLN A 31 11.97 -24.38 11.61
N PHE A 32 12.29 -25.52 12.24
CA PHE A 32 13.02 -26.63 11.66
C PHE A 32 14.33 -26.19 10.99
N ASP A 33 14.56 -26.64 9.75
CA ASP A 33 15.80 -26.40 9.02
C ASP A 33 15.75 -25.10 8.19
N MET A 34 14.54 -24.60 7.89
CA MET A 34 14.33 -23.41 7.06
C MET A 34 12.97 -22.75 7.36
N VAL A 35 12.89 -21.44 7.23
CA VAL A 35 11.65 -20.67 7.26
C VAL A 35 11.46 -19.93 5.93
N ARG A 36 10.20 -19.55 5.61
CA ARG A 36 9.86 -18.83 4.40
C ARG A 36 9.46 -17.40 4.76
N LEU A 37 10.45 -16.53 4.85
CA LEU A 37 10.23 -15.11 5.12
C LEU A 37 9.68 -14.44 3.85
N GLY A 38 8.51 -13.82 3.94
CA GLY A 38 7.85 -13.07 2.87
C GLY A 38 7.57 -11.65 3.33
N LEU A 39 6.36 -11.40 3.84
CA LEU A 39 5.88 -10.07 4.24
C LEU A 39 6.81 -9.36 5.23
N GLY A 40 7.41 -10.12 6.17
CA GLY A 40 8.36 -9.57 7.13
C GLY A 40 9.64 -8.99 6.50
N LEU A 41 10.01 -9.45 5.28
CA LEU A 41 11.16 -8.89 4.56
C LEU A 41 10.90 -7.44 4.09
N TYR A 42 9.63 -7.12 3.85
CA TYR A 42 9.20 -5.77 3.45
C TYR A 42 8.89 -4.87 4.65
N GLY A 43 9.05 -5.38 5.87
CA GLY A 43 8.80 -4.62 7.09
C GLY A 43 7.35 -4.64 7.55
N PHE A 44 6.56 -5.64 7.10
CA PHE A 44 5.15 -5.77 7.46
C PHE A 44 4.88 -7.08 8.19
N SER A 45 3.95 -7.04 9.15
CA SER A 45 3.43 -8.23 9.81
C SER A 45 1.92 -8.15 9.96
N SER A 46 1.27 -9.30 9.85
CA SER A 46 -0.13 -9.47 10.22
C SER A 46 -0.32 -9.59 11.75
N LEU A 47 0.78 -9.61 12.51
CA LEU A 47 0.78 -9.66 13.97
C LEU A 47 1.10 -8.27 14.51
N GLU A 48 0.28 -7.78 15.40
CA GLU A 48 0.43 -6.46 16.00
C GLU A 48 1.74 -6.37 16.82
N GLU A 49 2.09 -7.44 17.50
CA GLU A 49 3.31 -7.58 18.31
C GLU A 49 4.62 -7.46 17.51
N ASP A 50 4.60 -7.74 16.21
CA ASP A 50 5.76 -7.63 15.34
C ASP A 50 5.95 -6.21 14.77
N ARG A 51 4.90 -5.39 14.74
CA ARG A 51 4.88 -4.10 14.03
C ARG A 51 5.97 -3.13 14.51
N ASP A 52 6.23 -3.10 15.82
CA ASP A 52 7.23 -2.22 16.41
C ASP A 52 8.68 -2.71 16.21
N HIS A 53 8.85 -3.97 15.81
CA HIS A 53 10.15 -4.60 15.59
C HIS A 53 10.58 -4.65 14.12
N LEU A 54 9.66 -4.34 13.20
CA LEU A 54 9.91 -4.36 11.77
C LEU A 54 10.06 -2.94 11.22
N GLN A 55 11.06 -2.76 10.33
CA GLN A 55 11.28 -1.50 9.64
C GLN A 55 10.77 -1.59 8.21
N HIS A 56 10.05 -0.56 7.77
CA HIS A 56 9.62 -0.44 6.38
C HIS A 56 10.83 -0.35 5.45
N THR A 57 10.89 -1.22 4.44
CA THR A 57 12.02 -1.30 3.52
C THR A 57 11.69 -0.76 2.13
N VAL A 58 10.42 -0.47 1.85
CA VAL A 58 9.94 -0.05 0.53
C VAL A 58 9.09 1.22 0.65
N THR A 59 9.34 2.17 -0.25
CA THR A 59 8.51 3.36 -0.45
C THR A 59 8.16 3.46 -1.92
N LEU A 60 6.85 3.51 -2.26
CA LEU A 60 6.37 3.81 -3.59
C LEU A 60 6.09 5.30 -3.68
N LYS A 61 6.68 5.93 -4.69
CA LYS A 61 6.49 7.35 -4.99
C LYS A 61 5.90 7.56 -6.37
N SER A 62 5.23 8.69 -6.52
CA SER A 62 4.81 9.28 -7.78
C SER A 62 5.15 10.76 -7.75
N ILE A 63 4.72 11.52 -8.75
CA ILE A 63 4.92 12.97 -8.84
C ILE A 63 3.61 13.67 -9.19
N VAL A 64 3.51 14.95 -8.87
CA VAL A 64 2.44 15.80 -9.38
C VAL A 64 2.74 16.17 -10.83
N THR A 65 1.90 15.75 -11.78
CA THR A 65 2.07 16.09 -13.21
C THR A 65 1.28 17.30 -13.64
N GLN A 66 0.20 17.62 -12.94
CA GLN A 66 -0.63 18.78 -13.23
C GLN A 66 -1.34 19.26 -11.95
N ILE A 67 -1.54 20.57 -11.85
CA ILE A 67 -2.39 21.19 -10.81
C ILE A 67 -3.48 21.98 -11.51
N LYS A 68 -4.74 21.81 -11.07
CA LYS A 68 -5.92 22.50 -11.60
C LYS A 68 -6.76 23.07 -10.46
N THR A 69 -7.34 24.23 -10.69
CA THR A 69 -8.42 24.72 -9.86
C THR A 69 -9.74 24.25 -10.44
N ILE A 70 -10.59 23.65 -9.61
CA ILE A 70 -11.97 23.33 -9.95
C ILE A 70 -12.91 24.15 -9.07
N ARG A 71 -14.07 24.54 -9.64
CA ARG A 71 -15.05 25.37 -8.94
C ARG A 71 -16.06 24.50 -8.20
N LYS A 72 -16.69 25.10 -7.19
CA LYS A 72 -17.82 24.47 -6.50
C LYS A 72 -18.86 23.96 -7.51
N GLY A 73 -19.26 22.69 -7.34
CA GLY A 73 -20.23 22.01 -8.20
C GLY A 73 -19.63 21.31 -9.42
N GLU A 74 -18.36 21.58 -9.78
CA GLU A 74 -17.69 20.81 -10.83
C GLU A 74 -17.39 19.37 -10.37
N THR A 75 -17.29 18.46 -11.31
CA THR A 75 -17.14 17.03 -11.03
C THR A 75 -15.80 16.48 -11.48
N VAL A 76 -15.30 15.45 -10.77
CA VAL A 76 -14.01 14.82 -11.05
C VAL A 76 -14.21 13.33 -11.34
N GLY A 77 -13.47 12.86 -12.35
CA GLY A 77 -13.34 11.44 -12.68
C GLY A 77 -14.55 10.83 -13.39
N TYR A 78 -14.45 9.54 -13.67
CA TYR A 78 -15.49 8.76 -14.35
C TYR A 78 -16.79 8.71 -13.54
N ASN A 79 -17.91 8.79 -14.25
CA ASN A 79 -19.27 8.79 -13.70
C ASN A 79 -19.56 9.96 -12.77
N ARG A 80 -18.70 11.00 -12.75
CA ARG A 80 -18.90 12.20 -11.91
C ARG A 80 -19.13 11.85 -10.44
N THR A 81 -18.40 10.89 -9.91
CA THR A 81 -18.61 10.36 -8.55
C THR A 81 -18.16 11.30 -7.45
N PHE A 82 -17.34 12.29 -7.78
CA PHE A 82 -16.96 13.37 -6.89
C PHE A 82 -17.49 14.70 -7.42
N THR A 83 -18.15 15.48 -6.58
CA THR A 83 -18.57 16.85 -6.85
C THR A 83 -17.86 17.79 -5.89
N ALA A 84 -17.21 18.81 -6.39
CA ALA A 84 -16.48 19.78 -5.59
C ALA A 84 -17.43 20.53 -4.64
N PRO A 85 -17.26 20.42 -3.31
CA PRO A 85 -18.11 21.11 -2.34
C PRO A 85 -17.81 22.62 -2.24
N ARG A 86 -16.63 23.03 -2.68
CA ARG A 86 -16.10 24.40 -2.72
C ARG A 86 -15.15 24.53 -3.91
N ASP A 87 -14.60 25.70 -4.14
CA ASP A 87 -13.47 25.85 -5.05
C ASP A 87 -12.27 25.11 -4.46
N MET A 88 -11.59 24.30 -5.29
CA MET A 88 -10.55 23.36 -4.84
C MET A 88 -9.33 23.39 -5.74
N SER A 89 -8.17 23.17 -5.14
CA SER A 89 -6.93 22.85 -5.87
C SER A 89 -6.81 21.33 -5.99
N VAL A 90 -6.61 20.82 -7.20
CA VAL A 90 -6.55 19.38 -7.50
C VAL A 90 -5.24 19.05 -8.18
N GLY A 91 -4.51 18.08 -7.61
CA GLY A 91 -3.31 17.49 -8.21
C GLY A 91 -3.66 16.24 -9.04
N ILE A 92 -2.93 16.05 -10.14
CA ILE A 92 -3.05 14.85 -10.98
C ILE A 92 -1.73 14.07 -10.85
N LEU A 93 -1.85 12.78 -10.53
CA LEU A 93 -0.74 11.85 -10.41
C LEU A 93 -0.79 10.83 -11.54
N PRO A 94 0.35 10.50 -12.18
CA PRO A 94 0.44 9.53 -13.27
C PRO A 94 0.56 8.10 -12.70
N ILE A 95 -0.41 7.69 -11.90
CA ILE A 95 -0.54 6.34 -11.36
C ILE A 95 -2.01 5.97 -11.31
N GLY A 96 -2.34 4.79 -11.80
CA GLY A 96 -3.71 4.29 -11.87
C GLY A 96 -3.81 2.78 -11.67
N TYR A 97 -4.98 2.21 -11.98
CA TYR A 97 -5.22 0.80 -11.73
C TYR A 97 -4.41 -0.13 -12.65
N ALA A 98 -3.93 0.35 -13.80
CA ALA A 98 -3.01 -0.42 -14.66
C ALA A 98 -1.63 -0.62 -14.01
N ASP A 99 -1.26 0.26 -13.07
CA ASP A 99 -0.01 0.18 -12.30
C ASP A 99 -0.17 -0.63 -11.00
N GLY A 100 -1.38 -1.19 -10.75
CA GLY A 100 -1.71 -1.89 -9.51
C GLY A 100 -2.31 -0.98 -8.42
N PHE A 101 -2.60 0.30 -8.71
CA PHE A 101 -3.21 1.20 -7.74
C PHE A 101 -4.73 0.97 -7.67
N PHE A 102 -5.21 0.37 -6.58
CA PHE A 102 -6.56 -0.16 -6.46
C PHE A 102 -7.67 0.90 -6.57
N ARG A 103 -8.70 0.60 -7.37
CA ARG A 103 -9.86 1.48 -7.54
C ARG A 103 -10.72 1.63 -6.29
N GLU A 104 -10.62 0.71 -5.36
CA GLU A 104 -11.27 0.75 -4.04
C GLU A 104 -10.77 1.93 -3.19
N LEU A 105 -9.58 2.46 -3.48
CA LEU A 105 -9.03 3.66 -2.85
C LEU A 105 -9.65 4.98 -3.34
N SER A 106 -10.57 4.94 -4.30
CA SER A 106 -11.27 6.08 -4.86
C SER A 106 -12.14 6.82 -3.83
N ASN A 107 -12.52 8.06 -4.16
CA ASN A 107 -13.52 8.87 -3.45
C ASN A 107 -13.23 9.06 -1.95
N GLY A 108 -11.98 9.29 -1.58
CA GLY A 108 -11.56 9.59 -0.22
C GLY A 108 -11.24 8.38 0.64
N THR A 109 -11.41 7.13 0.14
CA THR A 109 -10.98 5.92 0.85
C THR A 109 -9.47 5.88 1.01
N GLY A 110 -8.73 6.20 -0.07
CA GLY A 110 -7.29 6.30 -0.09
C GLY A 110 -6.78 7.72 0.13
N THR A 111 -5.56 7.81 0.66
CA THR A 111 -4.79 9.04 0.79
C THR A 111 -3.37 8.82 0.29
N VAL A 112 -2.71 9.87 -0.13
CA VAL A 112 -1.28 9.92 -0.42
C VAL A 112 -0.62 10.97 0.46
N ILE A 113 0.72 10.96 0.56
CA ILE A 113 1.45 12.00 1.31
C ILE A 113 2.15 12.93 0.31
N ILE A 114 1.94 14.22 0.49
CA ILE A 114 2.67 15.28 -0.23
C ILE A 114 2.97 16.42 0.75
N ALA A 115 4.16 16.98 0.69
CA ALA A 115 4.62 18.00 1.64
C ALA A 115 4.36 17.60 3.12
N ARG A 116 4.51 16.30 3.44
CA ARG A 116 4.28 15.69 4.77
C ARG A 116 2.82 15.80 5.27
N LYS A 117 1.87 16.00 4.37
CA LYS A 117 0.43 16.07 4.67
C LYS A 117 -0.32 15.00 3.86
N HIS A 118 -1.42 14.52 4.44
CA HIS A 118 -2.32 13.61 3.74
C HIS A 118 -3.17 14.36 2.72
N ALA A 119 -3.12 13.91 1.46
CA ALA A 119 -3.97 14.38 0.37
C ALA A 119 -4.96 13.27 -0.01
N PRO A 120 -6.28 13.47 0.18
CA PRO A 120 -7.28 12.48 -0.19
C PRO A 120 -7.35 12.27 -1.70
N ILE A 121 -7.58 11.03 -2.13
CA ILE A 121 -7.88 10.70 -3.52
C ILE A 121 -9.34 11.07 -3.79
N ILE A 122 -9.58 11.94 -4.77
CA ILE A 122 -10.91 12.39 -5.15
C ILE A 122 -11.34 11.82 -6.51
N GLY A 123 -12.62 11.50 -6.64
CA GLY A 123 -13.14 10.84 -7.84
C GLY A 123 -12.62 9.41 -7.97
N LYS A 124 -12.90 8.77 -9.11
CA LYS A 124 -12.44 7.41 -9.39
C LYS A 124 -11.01 7.40 -9.90
N ILE A 125 -10.20 6.46 -9.39
CA ILE A 125 -8.90 6.13 -9.96
C ILE A 125 -9.10 5.65 -11.40
N CYS A 126 -8.39 6.25 -12.34
CA CYS A 126 -8.40 5.92 -13.76
C CYS A 126 -7.39 4.84 -14.10
N MET A 127 -7.24 4.49 -15.38
CA MET A 127 -6.27 3.50 -15.84
C MET A 127 -4.84 3.90 -15.47
N ASP A 128 -4.45 5.12 -15.81
CA ASP A 128 -3.06 5.58 -15.74
C ASP A 128 -2.90 6.85 -14.89
N MET A 129 -3.94 7.25 -14.16
CA MET A 129 -3.90 8.46 -13.33
C MET A 129 -4.93 8.44 -12.20
N CYS A 130 -4.65 9.23 -11.17
CA CYS A 130 -5.61 9.57 -10.13
C CYS A 130 -5.54 11.06 -9.79
N MET A 131 -6.54 11.55 -9.08
CA MET A 131 -6.66 12.94 -8.65
C MET A 131 -6.67 13.02 -7.15
N ILE A 132 -6.00 14.04 -6.60
CA ILE A 132 -5.88 14.27 -5.18
C ILE A 132 -6.32 15.69 -4.82
N ASP A 133 -6.90 15.87 -3.63
CA ASP A 133 -7.24 17.19 -3.09
C ASP A 133 -6.00 17.84 -2.49
N LEU A 134 -5.61 19.00 -3.03
CA LEU A 134 -4.49 19.81 -2.56
C LEU A 134 -4.96 21.08 -1.81
N SER A 135 -6.25 21.25 -1.56
CA SER A 135 -6.79 22.50 -1.04
C SER A 135 -6.25 22.92 0.31
N GLU A 136 -5.82 21.97 1.14
CA GLU A 136 -5.24 22.23 2.48
C GLU A 136 -3.70 22.13 2.49
N ILE A 137 -3.07 22.04 1.30
CA ILE A 137 -1.64 21.84 1.15
C ILE A 137 -1.05 22.99 0.32
N GLU A 138 -0.29 23.83 0.98
CA GLU A 138 0.32 25.00 0.34
C GLU A 138 1.65 24.66 -0.35
N ASN A 139 2.04 25.51 -1.31
CA ASN A 139 3.33 25.46 -2.00
C ASN A 139 3.61 24.13 -2.72
N VAL A 140 2.57 23.50 -3.27
CA VAL A 140 2.73 22.31 -4.13
C VAL A 140 2.99 22.75 -5.57
N HIS A 141 3.97 22.13 -6.21
CA HIS A 141 4.37 22.40 -7.58
C HIS A 141 4.31 21.13 -8.43
N ILE A 142 4.24 21.32 -9.74
CA ILE A 142 4.42 20.22 -10.69
C ILE A 142 5.85 19.67 -10.53
N GLY A 143 5.96 18.35 -10.43
CA GLY A 143 7.22 17.64 -10.20
C GLY A 143 7.47 17.28 -8.73
N ASP A 144 6.67 17.79 -7.80
CA ASP A 144 6.82 17.44 -6.39
C ASP A 144 6.55 15.95 -6.16
N ASP A 145 7.37 15.34 -5.30
CA ASP A 145 7.24 13.95 -4.86
C ASP A 145 5.95 13.71 -4.08
N VAL A 146 5.30 12.63 -4.41
CA VAL A 146 4.10 12.12 -3.71
C VAL A 146 4.38 10.70 -3.23
N ILE A 147 4.25 10.44 -1.93
CA ILE A 147 4.38 9.10 -1.37
C ILE A 147 3.02 8.41 -1.46
N ILE A 148 2.96 7.32 -2.22
CA ILE A 148 1.78 6.48 -2.36
C ILE A 148 1.65 5.57 -1.14
N TYR A 149 2.74 4.85 -0.80
CA TYR A 149 2.90 4.15 0.46
C TYR A 149 4.37 4.13 0.91
N GLY A 150 4.58 3.98 2.20
CA GLY A 150 5.87 3.99 2.86
C GLY A 150 5.70 4.11 4.37
N GLU A 151 6.67 4.66 5.06
CA GLU A 151 6.64 4.81 6.52
C GLU A 151 5.51 5.73 7.00
N GLU A 152 5.28 6.85 6.29
CA GLU A 152 4.25 7.85 6.66
C GLU A 152 2.83 7.48 6.16
N ASN A 153 2.70 6.54 5.24
CA ASN A 153 1.43 6.04 4.68
C ASN A 153 1.54 4.52 4.52
N ARG A 154 1.30 3.81 5.60
CA ARG A 154 1.61 2.38 5.72
C ARG A 154 0.74 1.53 4.81
N ILE A 155 1.35 0.56 4.14
CA ILE A 155 0.67 -0.33 3.21
C ILE A 155 -0.34 -1.24 3.92
N ASP A 156 -0.07 -1.64 5.16
CA ASP A 156 -0.98 -2.42 5.99
C ASP A 156 -2.26 -1.63 6.32
N ASP A 157 -2.14 -0.36 6.69
CA ASP A 157 -3.30 0.51 6.93
C ASP A 157 -4.11 0.76 5.65
N ILE A 158 -3.44 0.86 4.50
CA ILE A 158 -4.11 1.00 3.19
C ILE A 158 -4.86 -0.30 2.85
N ALA A 159 -4.22 -1.45 3.04
CA ALA A 159 -4.81 -2.77 2.77
C ALA A 159 -6.06 -3.01 3.63
N ASP A 160 -5.99 -2.68 4.92
CA ASP A 160 -7.10 -2.82 5.85
C ASP A 160 -8.32 -1.99 5.43
N ARG A 161 -8.11 -0.73 4.94
CA ARG A 161 -9.21 0.14 4.47
C ARG A 161 -10.00 -0.45 3.29
N ILE A 162 -9.36 -1.28 2.48
CA ILE A 162 -9.98 -1.90 1.29
C ILE A 162 -10.17 -3.41 1.42
N HIS A 163 -10.01 -3.94 2.65
CA HIS A 163 -10.19 -5.36 2.99
C HIS A 163 -9.32 -6.31 2.14
N LYS A 164 -8.06 -5.92 1.92
CA LYS A 164 -7.07 -6.69 1.20
C LYS A 164 -5.89 -7.08 2.10
N THR A 165 -5.04 -7.94 1.58
CA THR A 165 -3.77 -8.23 2.24
C THR A 165 -2.67 -7.30 1.71
N PRO A 166 -1.66 -6.94 2.52
CA PRO A 166 -0.53 -6.14 2.03
C PRO A 166 0.23 -6.73 0.83
N TYR A 167 0.09 -8.04 0.58
CA TYR A 167 0.67 -8.69 -0.61
C TYR A 167 -0.03 -8.35 -1.92
N GLU A 168 -1.27 -7.87 -1.86
CA GLU A 168 -2.03 -7.51 -3.06
C GLU A 168 -1.71 -6.09 -3.53
N LEU A 169 -1.10 -5.28 -2.67
CA LEU A 169 -0.68 -3.89 -2.90
C LEU A 169 0.80 -3.84 -3.27
#